data_824802c1655b318feeec0995b4d237d8
#
_entry.id   824802c1655b318feeec0995b4d237d8
#
_cell.length_a   1.000
_cell.length_b   1.000
_cell.length_c   1.000
_cell.angle_alpha   90.00
_cell.angle_beta   90.00
_cell.angle_gamma   90.00
#
_symmetry.space_group_name_H-M   'P 1'
#
loop_
_entity.id
_entity.type
_entity.pdbx_description
1 polymer ?
#
loop_
_entity_poly.entity_id
_entity_poly.type
_entity_poly.pdbx_seq_one_letter_code
_entity_poly.pdbx_strand_id
1 'polypeptide(L)'
;SAASDVYKRQILAPYANGAVSSGQSTYGDLQMHLGFVTSIAEQKSFPPEYCFLSGTRLNYPFLIDSLSSSLYMFGCPLRIAVLIPSFIFALCIVMGFYIFSFSLTKSTTVSVIATLFFFLNGGFGFAYFFESAKEDPSNFTKFFTEYYQTPTNYNEHNIRWSNVICDMIIPQRTTMAGWCVILFELEMLVNACLLYTSPSPRDL
;
A
#
# COMPACT_ATOMS: atom_id res chain seq x y z
N SER A 1 13.53 -12.88 -22.44
CA SER A 1 13.75 -11.63 -23.20
C SER A 1 13.48 -10.43 -22.28
N ALA A 2 14.18 -9.32 -22.48
CA ALA A 2 14.06 -8.12 -21.63
C ALA A 2 12.59 -7.64 -21.44
N ALA A 3 11.72 -7.81 -22.45
CA ALA A 3 10.30 -7.49 -22.32
C ALA A 3 9.58 -8.43 -21.32
N SER A 4 9.92 -9.72 -21.27
CA SER A 4 9.37 -10.67 -20.29
C SER A 4 9.76 -10.28 -18.85
N ASP A 5 10.95 -9.71 -18.66
CA ASP A 5 11.46 -9.38 -17.34
C ASP A 5 10.90 -8.07 -16.80
N VAL A 6 10.56 -7.12 -17.69
CA VAL A 6 9.82 -5.90 -17.34
C VAL A 6 8.40 -6.23 -16.86
N TYR A 7 7.72 -7.21 -17.48
CA TYR A 7 6.39 -7.64 -17.03
C TYR A 7 6.41 -8.28 -15.65
N LYS A 8 7.46 -9.02 -15.30
CA LYS A 8 7.59 -9.66 -13.98
C LYS A 8 7.77 -8.68 -12.83
N ARG A 9 8.08 -7.42 -13.12
CA ARG A 9 8.29 -6.36 -12.11
C ARG A 9 7.08 -5.50 -11.86
N GLN A 10 6.00 -5.67 -12.63
CA GLN A 10 4.76 -4.95 -12.39
C GLN A 10 4.03 -5.55 -11.19
N ILE A 11 3.48 -4.70 -10.34
CA ILE A 11 2.62 -5.11 -9.22
C ILE A 11 1.49 -6.01 -9.70
N LEU A 12 0.87 -5.65 -10.84
CA LEU A 12 -0.14 -6.41 -11.54
C LEU A 12 0.24 -6.51 -13.02
N ALA A 13 0.75 -7.66 -13.43
CA ALA A 13 1.14 -7.92 -14.82
C ALA A 13 -0.04 -8.48 -15.62
N PRO A 14 -0.48 -7.80 -16.70
CA PRO A 14 -1.55 -8.32 -17.57
C PRO A 14 -0.99 -9.33 -18.55
N TYR A 15 -1.79 -10.35 -18.87
CA TYR A 15 -1.53 -11.30 -19.92
C TYR A 15 -2.46 -11.09 -21.11
N ALA A 16 -2.06 -11.59 -22.29
CA ALA A 16 -2.84 -11.44 -23.52
C ALA A 16 -4.23 -12.12 -23.46
N ASN A 17 -4.39 -13.12 -22.59
CA ASN A 17 -5.66 -13.82 -22.36
C ASN A 17 -6.56 -13.12 -21.33
N GLY A 18 -6.21 -11.91 -20.87
CA GLY A 18 -6.96 -11.17 -19.86
C GLY A 18 -6.63 -11.54 -18.40
N ALA A 19 -5.82 -12.57 -18.18
CA ALA A 19 -5.36 -12.93 -16.85
C ALA A 19 -4.45 -11.84 -16.26
N VAL A 20 -4.39 -11.75 -14.93
CA VAL A 20 -3.53 -10.82 -14.20
C VAL A 20 -2.74 -11.62 -13.17
N SER A 21 -1.44 -11.39 -13.08
CA SER A 21 -0.61 -11.93 -12.00
C SER A 21 -0.05 -10.84 -11.10
N SER A 22 0.06 -11.14 -9.83
CA SER A 22 0.79 -10.30 -8.88
C SER A 22 2.27 -10.64 -8.92
N GLY A 23 3.13 -9.61 -8.80
CA GLY A 23 4.58 -9.78 -8.85
C GLY A 23 5.27 -9.56 -7.51
N GLN A 24 6.44 -10.14 -7.36
CA GLN A 24 7.40 -9.91 -6.27
C GLN A 24 6.79 -9.98 -4.85
N SER A 25 7.04 -8.96 -4.03
CA SER A 25 6.59 -8.89 -2.62
C SER A 25 5.08 -8.89 -2.43
N THR A 26 4.31 -8.64 -3.48
CA THR A 26 2.85 -8.58 -3.43
C THR A 26 2.16 -9.92 -3.71
N TYR A 27 2.92 -10.98 -3.96
CA TYR A 27 2.40 -12.27 -4.44
C TYR A 27 1.42 -12.96 -3.47
N GLY A 28 1.51 -12.72 -2.18
CA GLY A 28 0.63 -13.33 -1.17
C GLY A 28 -0.73 -12.65 -1.11
N ASP A 29 -0.81 -11.52 -0.42
CA ASP A 29 -2.07 -10.88 -0.08
C ASP A 29 -2.81 -10.30 -1.28
N LEU A 30 -2.09 -9.74 -2.25
CA LEU A 30 -2.71 -9.14 -3.42
C LEU A 30 -3.47 -10.17 -4.28
N GLN A 31 -3.00 -11.41 -4.36
CA GLN A 31 -3.73 -12.48 -5.06
C GLN A 31 -5.05 -12.81 -4.36
N MET A 32 -5.06 -12.85 -3.03
CA MET A 32 -6.27 -13.03 -2.23
C MET A 32 -7.28 -11.91 -2.51
N HIS A 33 -6.83 -10.65 -2.55
CA HIS A 33 -7.68 -9.50 -2.87
C HIS A 33 -8.24 -9.56 -4.30
N LEU A 34 -7.45 -10.01 -5.28
CA LEU A 34 -7.96 -10.25 -6.64
C LEU A 34 -9.08 -11.30 -6.65
N GLY A 35 -8.93 -12.36 -5.86
CA GLY A 35 -9.96 -13.37 -5.64
C GLY A 35 -11.23 -12.78 -5.03
N PHE A 36 -11.12 -11.91 -4.03
CA PHE A 36 -12.26 -11.23 -3.43
C PHE A 36 -12.96 -10.31 -4.44
N VAL A 37 -12.22 -9.49 -5.18
CA VAL A 37 -12.79 -8.58 -6.19
C VAL A 37 -13.62 -9.32 -7.22
N THR A 38 -13.08 -10.40 -7.79
CA THR A 38 -13.79 -11.18 -8.81
C THR A 38 -14.96 -11.97 -8.23
N SER A 39 -14.78 -12.56 -7.06
CA SER A 39 -15.83 -13.34 -6.39
C SER A 39 -17.02 -12.47 -5.97
N ILE A 40 -16.79 -11.30 -5.39
CA ILE A 40 -17.86 -10.36 -5.01
C ILE A 40 -18.66 -9.94 -6.25
N ALA A 41 -17.99 -9.69 -7.39
CA ALA A 41 -18.65 -9.34 -8.64
C ALA A 41 -19.56 -10.46 -9.16
N GLU A 42 -19.11 -11.71 -9.08
CA GLU A 42 -19.86 -12.87 -9.58
C GLU A 42 -21.02 -13.26 -8.64
N GLN A 43 -20.83 -13.21 -7.33
CA GLN A 43 -21.85 -13.58 -6.35
C GLN A 43 -23.07 -12.66 -6.37
N LYS A 44 -22.90 -11.36 -6.65
CA LYS A 44 -23.95 -10.34 -6.62
C LYS A 44 -24.78 -10.33 -5.32
N SER A 45 -24.15 -10.76 -4.22
CA SER A 45 -24.76 -10.82 -2.89
C SER A 45 -24.00 -9.94 -1.89
N PHE A 46 -24.73 -9.40 -0.89
CA PHE A 46 -24.14 -8.61 0.18
C PHE A 46 -24.80 -8.95 1.52
N PRO A 47 -24.05 -9.31 2.57
CA PRO A 47 -22.59 -9.45 2.61
C PRO A 47 -22.09 -10.59 1.73
N PRO A 48 -20.87 -10.49 1.14
CA PRO A 48 -20.35 -11.51 0.27
C PRO A 48 -19.95 -12.78 1.02
N GLU A 49 -19.98 -13.92 0.33
CA GLU A 49 -19.44 -15.18 0.83
C GLU A 49 -17.93 -15.27 0.59
N TYR A 50 -17.28 -16.06 1.42
CA TYR A 50 -15.84 -16.28 1.32
C TYR A 50 -15.50 -17.20 0.14
N CYS A 51 -14.78 -16.70 -0.83
CA CYS A 51 -14.53 -17.40 -2.10
C CYS A 51 -13.69 -18.67 -1.96
N PHE A 52 -12.95 -18.85 -0.87
CA PHE A 52 -12.13 -20.04 -0.65
C PHE A 52 -12.81 -21.10 0.20
N LEU A 53 -13.99 -20.83 0.79
CA LEU A 53 -14.73 -21.76 1.60
C LEU A 53 -16.25 -21.52 1.44
N SER A 54 -16.90 -22.38 0.66
CA SER A 54 -18.33 -22.30 0.37
C SER A 54 -19.20 -22.33 1.65
N GLY A 55 -20.28 -21.56 1.65
CA GLY A 55 -21.24 -21.47 2.74
C GLY A 55 -20.78 -20.66 3.95
N THR A 56 -19.62 -20.01 3.88
CA THR A 56 -19.14 -19.11 4.93
C THR A 56 -19.15 -17.66 4.46
N ARG A 57 -19.48 -16.74 5.38
CA ARG A 57 -19.42 -15.31 5.09
C ARG A 57 -17.98 -14.82 5.04
N LEU A 58 -17.73 -13.83 4.20
CA LEU A 58 -16.44 -13.14 4.17
C LEU A 58 -16.28 -12.25 5.40
N ASN A 59 -15.50 -12.72 6.37
CA ASN A 59 -15.18 -11.99 7.61
C ASN A 59 -13.90 -11.17 7.54
N TYR A 60 -13.30 -11.04 6.36
CA TYR A 60 -12.16 -10.20 6.10
C TYR A 60 -12.64 -8.78 5.74
N PRO A 61 -11.90 -7.70 6.07
CA PRO A 61 -12.26 -6.35 5.65
C PRO A 61 -12.24 -6.23 4.14
N PHE A 62 -13.39 -6.14 3.48
CA PHE A 62 -13.55 -6.25 2.03
C PHE A 62 -14.09 -4.98 1.35
N LEU A 63 -14.28 -3.88 2.08
CA LEU A 63 -14.92 -2.67 1.50
C LEU A 63 -14.14 -2.11 0.30
N ILE A 64 -12.82 -2.07 0.35
CA ILE A 64 -12.00 -1.62 -0.78
C ILE A 64 -12.11 -2.59 -1.98
N ASP A 65 -12.23 -3.88 -1.70
CA ASP A 65 -12.39 -4.90 -2.74
C ASP A 65 -13.79 -4.82 -3.36
N SER A 66 -14.82 -4.49 -2.58
CA SER A 66 -16.16 -4.21 -3.09
C SER A 66 -16.20 -3.01 -4.03
N LEU A 67 -15.44 -1.94 -3.72
CA LEU A 67 -15.30 -0.80 -4.61
C LEU A 67 -14.65 -1.20 -5.95
N SER A 68 -13.57 -1.98 -5.90
CA SER A 68 -12.92 -2.52 -7.09
C SER A 68 -13.83 -3.48 -7.86
N SER A 69 -14.59 -4.31 -7.14
CA SER A 69 -15.59 -5.21 -7.72
C SER A 69 -16.68 -4.45 -8.49
N SER A 70 -17.15 -3.34 -7.93
CA SER A 70 -18.12 -2.47 -8.60
C SER A 70 -17.57 -1.92 -9.92
N LEU A 71 -16.33 -1.42 -9.93
CA LEU A 71 -15.69 -0.97 -11.16
C LEU A 71 -15.52 -2.10 -12.18
N TYR A 72 -15.17 -3.28 -11.72
CA TYR A 72 -15.04 -4.48 -12.56
C TYR A 72 -16.38 -4.87 -13.18
N MET A 73 -17.48 -4.83 -12.42
CA MET A 73 -18.84 -5.08 -12.91
C MET A 73 -19.29 -4.05 -13.95
N PHE A 74 -18.82 -2.81 -13.88
CA PHE A 74 -19.07 -1.79 -14.90
C PHE A 74 -18.22 -1.96 -16.18
N GLY A 75 -17.48 -3.06 -16.30
CA GLY A 75 -16.68 -3.38 -17.49
C GLY A 75 -15.24 -2.86 -17.45
N CYS A 76 -14.79 -2.31 -16.34
CA CYS A 76 -13.38 -1.96 -16.17
C CYS A 76 -12.52 -3.23 -16.18
N PRO A 77 -11.40 -3.28 -16.91
CA PRO A 77 -10.44 -4.37 -16.79
C PRO A 77 -10.01 -4.55 -15.32
N LEU A 78 -9.91 -5.81 -14.86
CA LEU A 78 -9.61 -6.13 -13.44
C LEU A 78 -8.40 -5.35 -12.90
N ARG A 79 -7.33 -5.27 -13.69
CA ARG A 79 -6.13 -4.48 -13.33
C ARG A 79 -6.47 -3.02 -13.01
N ILE A 80 -7.24 -2.38 -13.87
CA ILE A 80 -7.61 -0.96 -13.71
C ILE A 80 -8.56 -0.78 -12.53
N ALA A 81 -9.55 -1.68 -12.40
CA ALA A 81 -10.50 -1.67 -11.29
C ALA A 81 -9.81 -1.79 -9.91
N VAL A 82 -8.65 -2.45 -9.85
CA VAL A 82 -7.84 -2.55 -8.63
C VAL A 82 -6.91 -1.35 -8.46
N LEU A 83 -6.24 -0.90 -9.52
CA LEU A 83 -5.23 0.15 -9.43
C LEU A 83 -5.82 1.54 -9.14
N ILE A 84 -6.98 1.88 -9.73
CA ILE A 84 -7.60 3.20 -9.51
C ILE A 84 -7.91 3.46 -8.03
N PRO A 85 -8.69 2.60 -7.33
CA PRO A 85 -8.96 2.81 -5.90
C PRO A 85 -7.66 2.80 -5.07
N SER A 86 -6.73 1.88 -5.35
CA SER A 86 -5.46 1.81 -4.63
C SER A 86 -4.65 3.10 -4.76
N PHE A 87 -4.59 3.68 -5.96
CA PHE A 87 -3.89 4.95 -6.19
C PHE A 87 -4.56 6.12 -5.44
N ILE A 88 -5.89 6.19 -5.48
CA ILE A 88 -6.64 7.24 -4.77
C ILE A 88 -6.40 7.13 -3.26
N PHE A 89 -6.53 5.94 -2.67
CA PHE A 89 -6.28 5.75 -1.24
C PHE A 89 -4.83 6.01 -0.86
N ALA A 90 -3.87 5.62 -1.68
CA ALA A 90 -2.45 5.94 -1.45
C ALA A 90 -2.20 7.45 -1.42
N LEU A 91 -2.78 8.21 -2.35
CA LEU A 91 -2.72 9.68 -2.32
C LEU A 91 -3.37 10.25 -1.05
N CYS A 92 -4.56 9.74 -0.69
CA CYS A 92 -5.24 10.17 0.53
C CYS A 92 -4.41 9.91 1.79
N ILE A 93 -3.68 8.79 1.87
CA ILE A 93 -2.79 8.50 3.00
C ILE A 93 -1.64 9.52 3.07
N VAL A 94 -0.98 9.79 1.93
CA VAL A 94 0.13 10.76 1.90
C VAL A 94 -0.37 12.15 2.31
N MET A 95 -1.49 12.58 1.75
CA MET A 95 -2.11 13.87 2.09
C MET A 95 -2.59 13.90 3.55
N GLY A 96 -3.24 12.85 4.01
CA GLY A 96 -3.74 12.73 5.38
C GLY A 96 -2.60 12.77 6.40
N PHE A 97 -1.49 12.07 6.14
CA PHE A 97 -0.32 12.11 7.02
C PHE A 97 0.33 13.49 7.05
N TYR A 98 0.43 14.16 5.90
CA TYR A 98 0.93 15.53 5.84
C TYR A 98 0.04 16.49 6.64
N ILE A 99 -1.28 16.45 6.43
CA ILE A 99 -2.25 17.32 7.12
C ILE A 99 -2.20 17.06 8.64
N PHE A 100 -2.22 15.80 9.06
CA PHE A 100 -2.10 15.43 10.47
C PHE A 100 -0.79 15.94 11.10
N SER A 101 0.34 15.76 10.41
CA SER A 101 1.64 16.28 10.86
C SER A 101 1.64 17.81 10.95
N PHE A 102 0.98 18.48 10.01
CA PHE A 102 0.87 19.94 10.01
C PHE A 102 -0.02 20.44 11.16
N SER A 103 -1.10 19.74 11.46
CA SER A 103 -1.97 20.09 12.58
C SER A 103 -1.25 20.05 13.93
N LEU A 104 -0.34 19.08 14.08
CA LEU A 104 0.47 18.96 15.30
C LEU A 104 1.60 19.98 15.38
N THR A 105 2.29 20.23 14.27
CA THR A 105 3.56 20.99 14.28
C THR A 105 3.41 22.44 13.84
N LYS A 106 2.33 22.75 13.13
CA LYS A 106 2.07 24.06 12.48
C LYS A 106 3.23 24.53 11.58
N SER A 107 4.07 23.60 11.12
CA SER A 107 5.23 23.88 10.28
C SER A 107 5.20 23.04 9.00
N THR A 108 5.12 23.68 7.85
CA THR A 108 5.17 23.04 6.54
C THR A 108 6.44 22.21 6.35
N THR A 109 7.59 22.78 6.71
CA THR A 109 8.88 22.10 6.57
C THR A 109 8.94 20.81 7.38
N VAL A 110 8.54 20.88 8.66
CA VAL A 110 8.52 19.70 9.54
C VAL A 110 7.54 18.64 8.99
N SER A 111 6.36 19.06 8.54
CA SER A 111 5.35 18.14 8.01
C SER A 111 5.80 17.44 6.73
N VAL A 112 6.48 18.16 5.82
CA VAL A 112 7.06 17.54 4.62
C VAL A 112 8.14 16.54 5.00
N ILE A 113 9.07 16.91 5.88
CA ILE A 113 10.16 16.03 6.31
C ILE A 113 9.60 14.79 7.02
N ALA A 114 8.62 14.96 7.91
CA ALA A 114 7.97 13.85 8.62
C ALA A 114 7.29 12.89 7.62
N THR A 115 6.58 13.42 6.62
CA THR A 115 5.93 12.63 5.58
C THR A 115 6.97 11.85 4.77
N LEU A 116 8.04 12.49 4.35
CA LEU A 116 9.12 11.82 3.61
C LEU A 116 9.76 10.71 4.45
N PHE A 117 10.10 10.96 5.70
CA PHE A 117 10.71 9.95 6.57
C PHE A 117 9.76 8.79 6.86
N PHE A 118 8.47 9.04 6.98
CA PHE A 118 7.49 7.98 7.20
C PHE A 118 7.38 7.03 6.01
N PHE A 119 7.27 7.55 4.78
CA PHE A 119 7.08 6.73 3.59
C PHE A 119 8.40 6.19 3.03
N LEU A 120 9.49 6.95 3.12
CA LEU A 120 10.79 6.56 2.59
C LEU A 120 11.69 5.95 3.67
N ASN A 121 11.12 5.49 4.78
CA ASN A 121 11.87 4.83 5.81
C ASN A 121 12.50 3.53 5.30
N GLY A 122 13.64 3.16 5.87
CA GLY A 122 14.35 1.92 5.57
C GLY A 122 15.31 1.56 6.70
N GLY A 123 15.66 0.29 6.79
CA GLY A 123 16.72 -0.17 7.69
C GLY A 123 18.11 0.13 7.12
N PHE A 124 19.15 -0.24 7.86
CA PHE A 124 20.54 -0.08 7.46
C PHE A 124 21.00 -1.08 6.37
N GLY A 125 20.08 -1.86 5.81
CA GLY A 125 20.39 -2.82 4.74
C GLY A 125 21.01 -2.21 3.48
N PHE A 126 20.84 -0.90 3.25
CA PHE A 126 21.51 -0.19 2.16
C PHE A 126 23.06 -0.32 2.22
N ALA A 127 23.63 -0.51 3.40
CA ALA A 127 25.07 -0.70 3.56
C ALA A 127 25.54 -1.95 2.80
N TYR A 128 24.80 -3.05 2.90
CA TYR A 128 25.11 -4.30 2.19
C TYR A 128 24.92 -4.19 0.68
N PHE A 129 23.96 -3.37 0.24
CA PHE A 129 23.81 -3.07 -1.19
C PHE A 129 25.05 -2.39 -1.76
N PHE A 130 25.57 -1.39 -1.07
CA PHE A 130 26.80 -0.70 -1.50
C PHE A 130 28.04 -1.59 -1.37
N GLU A 131 28.10 -2.47 -0.38
CA GLU A 131 29.19 -3.44 -0.24
C GLU A 131 29.19 -4.43 -1.41
N SER A 132 28.06 -5.03 -1.74
CA SER A 132 27.89 -5.91 -2.91
C SER A 132 28.23 -5.19 -4.22
N ALA A 133 27.87 -3.91 -4.36
CA ALA A 133 28.21 -3.12 -5.54
C ALA A 133 29.71 -2.77 -5.63
N LYS A 134 30.43 -2.72 -4.50
CA LYS A 134 31.90 -2.56 -4.49
C LYS A 134 32.61 -3.85 -4.91
N GLU A 135 32.10 -5.00 -4.50
CA GLU A 135 32.64 -6.30 -4.89
C GLU A 135 32.43 -6.56 -6.39
N ASP A 136 31.23 -6.28 -6.90
CA ASP A 136 30.91 -6.38 -8.32
C ASP A 136 30.03 -5.19 -8.74
N PRO A 137 30.59 -4.21 -9.50
CA PRO A 137 29.84 -3.04 -9.96
C PRO A 137 28.60 -3.37 -10.80
N SER A 138 28.54 -4.57 -11.42
CA SER A 138 27.35 -5.01 -12.16
C SER A 138 26.13 -5.21 -11.24
N ASN A 139 26.32 -5.46 -9.95
CA ASN A 139 25.25 -5.63 -8.97
C ASN A 139 24.40 -4.36 -8.82
N PHE A 140 24.98 -3.19 -9.05
CA PHE A 140 24.23 -1.93 -9.06
C PHE A 140 23.18 -1.88 -10.17
N THR A 141 23.48 -2.43 -11.35
CA THR A 141 22.56 -2.48 -12.47
C THR A 141 21.60 -3.66 -12.41
N LYS A 142 21.99 -4.77 -11.79
CA LYS A 142 21.12 -5.94 -11.56
C LYS A 142 19.87 -5.58 -10.77
N PHE A 143 19.94 -4.61 -9.88
CA PHE A 143 18.78 -4.07 -9.17
C PHE A 143 17.64 -3.66 -10.12
N PHE A 144 17.94 -3.15 -11.29
CA PHE A 144 16.95 -2.73 -12.28
C PHE A 144 16.55 -3.85 -13.25
N THR A 145 17.36 -4.88 -13.42
CA THR A 145 17.23 -5.88 -14.48
C THR A 145 16.88 -7.28 -13.98
N GLU A 146 17.21 -7.62 -12.74
CA GLU A 146 17.02 -8.95 -12.17
C GLU A 146 16.19 -8.90 -10.88
N TYR A 147 15.80 -10.08 -10.37
CA TYR A 147 15.23 -10.17 -9.02
C TYR A 147 16.33 -9.78 -8.02
N TYR A 148 16.01 -8.81 -7.19
CA TYR A 148 16.89 -8.35 -6.12
C TYR A 148 16.24 -8.61 -4.76
N GLN A 149 16.92 -9.36 -3.91
CA GLN A 149 16.50 -9.52 -2.52
C GLN A 149 16.73 -8.18 -1.82
N THR A 150 15.62 -7.55 -1.41
CA THR A 150 15.72 -6.23 -0.79
C THR A 150 16.50 -6.29 0.51
N PRO A 151 17.44 -5.35 0.76
CA PRO A 151 18.20 -5.29 2.00
C PRO A 151 17.36 -5.07 3.26
N THR A 152 16.07 -4.83 3.10
CA THR A 152 15.11 -4.71 4.22
C THR A 152 14.89 -6.03 4.94
N ASN A 153 15.11 -7.15 4.27
CA ASN A 153 14.91 -8.49 4.83
C ASN A 153 16.16 -9.34 4.58
N TYR A 154 17.22 -9.06 5.33
CA TYR A 154 18.51 -9.73 5.22
C TYR A 154 18.75 -10.60 6.46
N ASN A 155 18.15 -11.79 6.47
CA ASN A 155 18.09 -12.68 7.65
C ASN A 155 19.48 -13.10 8.14
N GLU A 156 20.44 -13.26 7.24
CA GLU A 156 21.82 -13.65 7.57
C GLU A 156 22.52 -12.62 8.45
N HIS A 157 22.13 -11.35 8.33
CA HIS A 157 22.65 -10.24 9.14
C HIS A 157 21.69 -9.78 10.22
N ASN A 158 20.64 -10.58 10.51
CA ASN A 158 19.61 -10.25 11.51
C ASN A 158 18.93 -8.89 11.25
N ILE A 159 18.81 -8.51 9.98
CA ILE A 159 18.09 -7.30 9.54
C ILE A 159 16.71 -7.72 9.06
N ARG A 160 15.69 -7.17 9.73
CA ARG A 160 14.30 -7.27 9.31
C ARG A 160 13.64 -5.91 9.49
N TRP A 161 13.27 -5.30 8.39
CA TRP A 161 12.62 -4.01 8.35
C TRP A 161 11.49 -3.99 7.35
N SER A 162 10.30 -3.59 7.77
CA SER A 162 9.15 -3.45 6.87
C SER A 162 9.07 -2.02 6.38
N ASN A 163 9.16 -1.84 5.06
CA ASN A 163 8.92 -0.54 4.44
C ASN A 163 7.43 -0.29 4.30
N VAL A 164 6.98 0.91 4.68
CA VAL A 164 5.56 1.29 4.67
C VAL A 164 4.93 1.15 3.28
N ILE A 165 5.63 1.54 2.23
CA ILE A 165 5.11 1.46 0.86
C ILE A 165 5.09 0.01 0.37
N CYS A 166 6.24 -0.66 0.42
CA CYS A 166 6.43 -1.96 -0.22
C CYS A 166 5.76 -3.12 0.51
N ASP A 167 5.73 -3.06 1.86
CA ASP A 167 5.28 -4.19 2.68
C ASP A 167 3.88 -3.98 3.28
N MET A 168 3.40 -2.73 3.34
CA MET A 168 2.10 -2.42 3.96
C MET A 168 1.09 -1.85 2.96
N ILE A 169 1.42 -0.76 2.26
CA ILE A 169 0.45 -0.07 1.38
C ILE A 169 0.17 -0.90 0.11
N ILE A 170 1.21 -1.38 -0.57
CA ILE A 170 1.05 -2.05 -1.86
C ILE A 170 0.36 -3.42 -1.73
N PRO A 171 0.80 -4.34 -0.84
CA PRO A 171 0.17 -5.65 -0.73
C PRO A 171 -1.13 -5.63 0.07
N GLN A 172 -1.25 -4.76 1.06
CA GLN A 172 -2.33 -4.75 2.06
C GLN A 172 -3.39 -3.69 1.74
N ARG A 173 -4.25 -3.96 0.79
CA ARG A 173 -5.29 -3.01 0.35
C ARG A 173 -6.21 -2.55 1.47
N THR A 174 -6.58 -3.45 2.38
CA THR A 174 -7.43 -3.13 3.53
C THR A 174 -6.73 -2.24 4.54
N THR A 175 -5.44 -2.45 4.77
CA THR A 175 -4.60 -1.56 5.60
C THR A 175 -4.55 -0.17 4.99
N MET A 176 -4.37 -0.07 3.68
CA MET A 176 -4.36 1.20 2.95
C MET A 176 -5.68 1.97 3.15
N ALA A 177 -6.82 1.30 2.98
CA ALA A 177 -8.13 1.93 3.20
C ALA A 177 -8.34 2.34 4.67
N GLY A 178 -7.93 1.49 5.62
CA GLY A 178 -7.99 1.77 7.05
C GLY A 178 -7.14 2.98 7.44
N TRP A 179 -5.94 3.10 6.92
CA TRP A 179 -5.08 4.26 7.19
C TRP A 179 -5.64 5.56 6.63
N CYS A 180 -6.28 5.49 5.46
CA CYS A 180 -6.96 6.65 4.91
C CYS A 180 -8.02 7.18 5.89
N VAL A 181 -8.83 6.31 6.47
CA VAL A 181 -9.88 6.70 7.43
C VAL A 181 -9.29 7.19 8.74
N ILE A 182 -8.37 6.42 9.36
CA ILE A 182 -7.83 6.74 10.67
C ILE A 182 -7.03 8.04 10.70
N LEU A 183 -6.35 8.40 9.62
CA LEU A 183 -5.62 9.67 9.55
C LEU A 183 -6.58 10.87 9.59
N PHE A 184 -7.73 10.78 8.95
CA PHE A 184 -8.77 11.81 9.05
C PHE A 184 -9.42 11.84 10.44
N GLU A 185 -9.67 10.69 11.05
CA GLU A 185 -10.20 10.62 12.42
C GLU A 185 -9.23 11.24 13.42
N LEU A 186 -7.93 10.93 13.31
CA LEU A 186 -6.89 11.51 14.15
C LEU A 186 -6.78 13.03 13.95
N GLU A 187 -6.88 13.50 12.72
CA GLU A 187 -6.89 14.92 12.41
C GLU A 187 -8.08 15.64 13.07
N MET A 188 -9.27 15.07 12.94
CA MET A 188 -10.48 15.60 13.58
C MET A 188 -10.34 15.61 15.10
N LEU A 189 -9.79 14.56 15.70
CA LEU A 189 -9.55 14.45 17.14
C LEU A 189 -8.59 15.53 17.63
N VAL A 190 -7.45 15.71 16.94
CA VAL A 190 -6.46 16.74 17.28
C VAL A 190 -7.09 18.13 17.23
N ASN A 191 -7.83 18.44 16.17
CA ASN A 191 -8.49 19.75 16.04
C ASN A 191 -9.55 19.95 17.14
N ALA A 192 -10.34 18.94 17.46
CA ALA A 192 -11.30 19.02 18.55
C ALA A 192 -10.61 19.27 19.91
N CYS A 193 -9.51 18.56 20.20
CA CYS A 193 -8.73 18.77 21.41
C CYS A 193 -8.13 20.18 21.47
N LEU A 194 -7.57 20.67 20.36
CA LEU A 194 -6.99 22.02 20.31
C LEU A 194 -8.05 23.10 20.49
N LEU A 195 -9.26 22.93 19.92
CA LEU A 195 -10.37 23.85 20.13
C LEU A 195 -10.85 23.89 21.60
N TYR A 196 -10.89 22.71 22.24
CA TYR A 196 -11.34 22.61 23.64
C TYR A 196 -10.32 23.18 24.64
N THR A 197 -9.01 23.07 24.32
CA THR A 197 -7.92 23.57 25.16
C THR A 197 -7.52 25.03 24.86
N SER A 198 -8.09 25.62 23.82
CA SER A 198 -7.90 27.05 23.53
C SER A 198 -8.55 27.90 24.64
N PRO A 199 -7.83 28.89 25.20
CA PRO A 199 -8.42 29.78 26.23
C PRO A 199 -9.68 30.42 25.66
N SER A 200 -10.74 30.37 26.47
CA SER A 200 -12.01 31.04 26.12
C SER A 200 -11.77 32.53 25.97
N PRO A 201 -12.42 33.24 25.05
CA PRO A 201 -12.42 34.68 24.99
C PRO A 201 -12.91 35.35 26.30
N ARG A 202 -13.48 34.56 27.22
CA ARG A 202 -13.91 35.02 28.54
C ARG A 202 -12.80 34.94 29.58
N ASP A 203 -11.66 34.32 29.28
CA ASP A 203 -10.51 34.15 30.16
C ASP A 203 -9.42 35.21 29.86
N LEU A 204 -9.69 36.13 28.94
CA LEU A 204 -8.94 37.35 28.61
C LEU A 204 -9.69 38.60 29.14
#